data_4910f67d9850cdec18e0e734bd5f789b
#
_entry.id   4910f67d9850cdec18e0e734bd5f789b
#
_cell.length_a   1.000
_cell.length_b   1.000
_cell.length_c   1.000
_cell.angle_alpha   90.00
_cell.angle_beta   90.00
_cell.angle_gamma   90.00
#
_symmetry.space_group_name_H-M   'P 1'
#
loop_
_entity.id
_entity.type
_entity.pdbx_description
1 polymer ?
#
loop_
_entity_poly.entity_id
_entity_poly.type
_entity_poly.pdbx_seq_one_letter_code
_entity_poly.pdbx_strand_id
1 'polypeptide(L)'
;SYDYNLFIFIIFLFFSVDTILLVYITRYNIINDAMPVSNVVFLFSKFCSMVGIAIILVTIPMVLGVIIQLLKGHTDFNFSVYFIELYVLTLPGFIQMILLSFAVHLLVNNKFGGHGVSMIIWVCLFLLRSFGEMDYNLFFYFYTPNYRWSDMNGIGHFLEPQLWFNFYWISLGCLLIVIAFLFYQRGI
;
A
#
# COMPACT_ATOMS: atom_id res chain seq x y z
N SER A 1 9.31 5.47 13.30
CA SER A 1 8.59 5.55 12.05
C SER A 1 7.37 4.65 11.91
N TYR A 2 6.98 3.87 12.96
CA TYR A 2 5.73 3.08 12.95
C TYR A 2 4.49 3.97 12.85
N ASP A 3 4.50 5.13 13.48
CA ASP A 3 3.38 6.09 13.48
C ASP A 3 3.12 6.64 12.07
N TYR A 4 4.17 6.88 11.28
CA TYR A 4 4.06 7.34 9.90
C TYR A 4 3.39 6.28 9.00
N ASN A 5 3.79 5.01 9.12
CA ASN A 5 3.21 3.92 8.36
C ASN A 5 1.74 3.69 8.72
N LEU A 6 1.37 3.81 9.99
CA LEU A 6 -0.01 3.70 10.46
C LEU A 6 -0.87 4.85 9.89
N PHE A 7 -0.37 6.08 9.91
CA PHE A 7 -1.08 7.23 9.38
C PHE A 7 -1.34 7.11 7.88
N ILE A 8 -0.32 6.69 7.11
CA ILE A 8 -0.46 6.46 5.67
C ILE A 8 -1.40 5.30 5.38
N PHE A 9 -1.37 4.23 6.18
CA PHE A 9 -2.32 3.13 6.05
C PHE A 9 -3.76 3.61 6.20
N ILE A 10 -4.06 4.43 7.20
CA ILE A 10 -5.40 5.00 7.40
C ILE A 10 -5.81 5.81 6.16
N ILE A 11 -4.91 6.62 5.61
CA ILE A 11 -5.16 7.37 4.38
C ILE A 11 -5.52 6.42 3.23
N PHE A 12 -4.72 5.39 2.98
CA PHE A 12 -5.00 4.44 1.90
C PHE A 12 -6.29 3.65 2.13
N LEU A 13 -6.62 3.33 3.37
CA LEU A 13 -7.86 2.66 3.72
C LEU A 13 -9.07 3.51 3.32
N PHE A 14 -9.07 4.81 3.65
CA PHE A 14 -10.16 5.70 3.28
C PHE A 14 -10.23 5.94 1.76
N PHE A 15 -9.10 6.20 1.12
CA PHE A 15 -9.05 6.41 -0.34
C PHE A 15 -9.46 5.18 -1.15
N SER A 16 -9.11 3.97 -0.69
CA SER A 16 -9.50 2.73 -1.40
C SER A 16 -11.01 2.59 -1.48
N VAL A 17 -11.70 2.91 -0.40
CA VAL A 17 -13.16 2.85 -0.33
C VAL A 17 -13.80 3.90 -1.23
N ASP A 18 -13.37 5.15 -1.10
CA ASP A 18 -13.95 6.21 -1.90
C ASP A 18 -13.74 5.97 -3.39
N THR A 19 -12.59 5.42 -3.78
CA THR A 19 -12.32 5.09 -5.18
C THR A 19 -13.21 3.97 -5.72
N ILE A 20 -13.53 2.95 -4.90
CA ILE A 20 -14.38 1.83 -5.32
C ILE A 20 -15.86 2.20 -5.26
N LEU A 21 -16.31 2.83 -4.17
CA LEU A 21 -17.73 3.00 -3.86
C LEU A 21 -18.31 4.37 -4.21
N LEU A 22 -17.49 5.38 -4.47
CA LEU A 22 -17.97 6.70 -4.88
C LEU A 22 -18.85 6.63 -6.14
N VAL A 23 -18.53 5.70 -7.02
CA VAL A 23 -19.33 5.40 -8.24
C VAL A 23 -20.75 4.96 -7.90
N TYR A 24 -20.93 4.20 -6.81
CA TYR A 24 -22.24 3.73 -6.37
C TYR A 24 -23.02 4.82 -5.63
N ILE A 25 -22.33 5.64 -4.82
CA ILE A 25 -22.95 6.73 -4.04
C ILE A 25 -23.46 7.84 -4.95
N THR A 26 -22.73 8.16 -5.99
CA THR A 26 -23.08 9.23 -6.96
C THR A 26 -24.08 8.79 -8.04
N ARG A 27 -24.62 7.56 -7.98
CA ARG A 27 -25.46 6.93 -9.01
C ARG A 27 -24.76 6.88 -10.40
N TYR A 28 -23.47 7.06 -10.45
CA TYR A 28 -22.67 6.95 -11.67
C TYR A 28 -22.61 5.50 -12.17
N ASN A 29 -22.97 4.55 -11.31
CA ASN A 29 -23.16 3.14 -11.66
C ASN A 29 -24.12 2.96 -12.85
N ILE A 30 -25.21 3.72 -12.94
CA ILE A 30 -26.21 3.61 -14.02
C ILE A 30 -25.55 3.90 -15.36
N ILE A 31 -24.70 4.92 -15.44
CA ILE A 31 -23.98 5.29 -16.67
C ILE A 31 -22.85 4.28 -16.94
N ASN A 32 -22.16 3.89 -15.89
CA ASN A 32 -21.00 3.00 -15.98
C ASN A 32 -21.40 1.55 -16.32
N ASP A 33 -22.58 1.11 -15.86
CA ASP A 33 -23.14 -0.21 -16.18
C ASP A 33 -23.72 -0.27 -17.59
N ALA A 34 -24.07 0.88 -18.17
CA ALA A 34 -24.46 1.01 -19.58
C ALA A 34 -23.25 0.99 -20.55
N MET A 35 -22.05 1.23 -20.07
CA MET A 35 -20.85 1.18 -20.90
C MET A 35 -20.35 -0.27 -21.07
N PRO A 36 -19.92 -0.68 -22.29
CA PRO A 36 -19.37 -2.00 -22.55
C PRO A 36 -17.92 -2.15 -22.06
N VAL A 37 -17.64 -1.73 -20.81
CA VAL A 37 -16.31 -1.82 -20.23
C VAL A 37 -16.26 -3.06 -19.33
N SER A 38 -15.23 -3.90 -19.49
CA SER A 38 -15.06 -5.08 -18.65
C SER A 38 -14.75 -4.70 -17.20
N ASN A 39 -15.24 -5.52 -16.25
CA ASN A 39 -14.99 -5.32 -14.82
C ASN A 39 -13.50 -5.26 -14.48
N VAL A 40 -12.67 -6.02 -15.22
CA VAL A 40 -11.21 -6.02 -15.05
C VAL A 40 -10.61 -4.66 -15.32
N VAL A 41 -10.95 -4.04 -16.45
CA VAL A 41 -10.45 -2.72 -16.85
C VAL A 41 -10.88 -1.66 -15.84
N PHE A 42 -12.12 -1.73 -15.39
CA PHE A 42 -12.67 -0.81 -14.39
C PHE A 42 -11.91 -0.90 -13.04
N LEU A 43 -11.73 -2.11 -12.51
CA LEU A 43 -11.03 -2.30 -11.24
C LEU A 43 -9.54 -2.01 -11.36
N PHE A 44 -8.91 -2.38 -12.48
CA PHE A 44 -7.52 -2.10 -12.73
C PHE A 44 -7.23 -0.59 -12.82
N SER A 45 -8.10 0.20 -13.45
CA SER A 45 -7.95 1.66 -13.52
C SER A 45 -7.99 2.29 -12.12
N LYS A 46 -8.87 1.81 -11.24
CA LYS A 46 -8.96 2.26 -9.85
C LYS A 46 -7.71 1.90 -9.04
N PHE A 47 -7.22 0.67 -9.21
CA PHE A 47 -5.98 0.24 -8.59
C PHE A 47 -4.80 1.11 -9.04
N CYS A 48 -4.67 1.38 -10.35
CA CYS A 48 -3.63 2.28 -10.87
C CYS A 48 -3.72 3.70 -10.30
N SER A 49 -4.93 4.24 -10.11
CA SER A 49 -5.11 5.54 -9.46
C SER A 49 -4.56 5.56 -8.04
N MET A 50 -4.80 4.50 -7.27
CA MET A 50 -4.30 4.39 -5.90
C MET A 50 -2.78 4.27 -5.84
N VAL A 51 -2.19 3.50 -6.76
CA VAL A 51 -0.74 3.41 -6.91
C VAL A 51 -0.15 4.77 -7.30
N GLY A 52 -0.83 5.53 -8.17
CA GLY A 52 -0.45 6.91 -8.51
C GLY A 52 -0.41 7.83 -7.29
N ILE A 53 -1.42 7.75 -6.41
CA ILE A 53 -1.43 8.49 -5.14
C ILE A 53 -0.28 8.07 -4.24
N ALA A 54 0.02 6.76 -4.15
CA ALA A 54 1.15 6.25 -3.38
C ALA A 54 2.49 6.84 -3.87
N ILE A 55 2.70 6.89 -5.17
CA ILE A 55 3.90 7.50 -5.77
C ILE A 55 4.01 8.97 -5.38
N ILE A 56 2.91 9.73 -5.45
CA ILE A 56 2.89 11.15 -5.07
C ILE A 56 3.25 11.28 -3.58
N LEU A 57 2.64 10.48 -2.70
CA LEU A 57 2.91 10.50 -1.26
C LEU A 57 4.36 10.15 -0.91
N VAL A 58 5.00 9.30 -1.68
CA VAL A 58 6.44 8.98 -1.52
C VAL A 58 7.33 10.10 -2.06
N THR A 59 6.89 10.79 -3.11
CA THR A 59 7.66 11.88 -3.73
C THR A 59 7.70 13.14 -2.84
N ILE A 60 6.63 13.43 -2.11
CA ILE A 60 6.55 14.60 -1.22
C ILE A 60 7.69 14.61 -0.17
N PRO A 61 7.95 13.55 0.62
CA PRO A 61 9.08 13.51 1.55
C PRO A 61 10.44 13.66 0.88
N MET A 62 10.60 13.15 -0.35
CA MET A 62 11.82 13.33 -1.12
C MET A 62 12.08 14.81 -1.41
N VAL A 63 11.09 15.50 -1.94
CA VAL A 63 11.20 16.94 -2.26
C VAL A 63 11.45 17.76 -1.00
N LEU A 64 10.68 17.49 0.07
CA LEU A 64 10.87 18.16 1.36
C LEU A 64 12.25 17.89 1.95
N GLY A 65 12.76 16.67 1.87
CA GLY A 65 14.10 16.32 2.34
C GLY A 65 15.19 17.12 1.62
N VAL A 66 15.11 17.24 0.29
CA VAL A 66 16.04 18.03 -0.52
C VAL A 66 15.95 19.51 -0.14
N ILE A 67 14.75 20.08 0.03
CA ILE A 67 14.56 21.48 0.44
C ILE A 67 15.19 21.73 1.81
N ILE A 68 14.95 20.84 2.79
CA ILE A 68 15.50 20.98 4.14
C ILE A 68 17.04 20.92 4.13
N GLN A 69 17.64 20.04 3.31
CA GLN A 69 19.10 19.99 3.16
C GLN A 69 19.67 21.28 2.58
N LEU A 70 19.03 21.83 1.54
CA LEU A 70 19.42 23.14 0.97
C LEU A 70 19.36 24.25 2.00
N LEU A 71 18.29 24.32 2.79
CA LEU A 71 18.14 25.34 3.84
C LEU A 71 19.19 25.21 4.95
N LYS A 72 19.71 24.00 5.19
CA LYS A 72 20.80 23.74 6.14
C LYS A 72 22.20 23.97 5.54
N GLY A 73 22.29 24.39 4.27
CA GLY A 73 23.57 24.66 3.60
C GLY A 73 24.31 23.40 3.11
N HIS A 74 23.64 22.23 3.08
CA HIS A 74 24.21 21.00 2.53
C HIS A 74 23.94 20.95 1.03
N THR A 75 25.02 20.94 0.24
CA THR A 75 24.95 20.93 -1.24
C THR A 75 25.24 19.55 -1.84
N ASP A 76 25.74 18.62 -1.04
CA ASP A 76 26.06 17.27 -1.49
C ASP A 76 24.83 16.37 -1.43
N PHE A 77 24.14 16.26 -2.59
CA PHE A 77 22.93 15.43 -2.71
C PHE A 77 23.27 14.04 -3.21
N ASN A 78 22.97 13.03 -2.42
CA ASN A 78 23.03 11.65 -2.86
C ASN A 78 21.62 11.16 -3.25
N PHE A 79 21.19 11.49 -4.47
CA PHE A 79 19.88 11.10 -4.98
C PHE A 79 19.65 9.59 -5.00
N SER A 80 20.71 8.79 -5.13
CA SER A 80 20.62 7.34 -5.11
C SER A 80 20.06 6.82 -3.77
N VAL A 81 20.47 7.45 -2.65
CA VAL A 81 19.97 7.11 -1.31
C VAL A 81 18.47 7.35 -1.21
N TYR A 82 18.03 8.55 -1.60
CA TYR A 82 16.61 8.91 -1.59
C TYR A 82 15.77 7.97 -2.46
N PHE A 83 16.29 7.65 -3.65
CA PHE A 83 15.58 6.75 -4.57
C PHE A 83 15.44 5.35 -3.99
N ILE A 84 16.51 4.77 -3.47
CA ILE A 84 16.48 3.42 -2.91
C ILE A 84 15.55 3.38 -1.69
N GLU A 85 15.68 4.33 -0.76
CA GLU A 85 14.90 4.31 0.49
C GLU A 85 13.42 4.55 0.26
N LEU A 86 13.06 5.45 -0.64
CA LEU A 86 11.67 5.82 -0.87
C LEU A 86 10.97 4.93 -1.89
N TYR A 87 11.61 4.65 -3.04
CA TYR A 87 10.94 3.92 -4.12
C TYR A 87 11.19 2.41 -4.08
N VAL A 88 12.35 1.95 -3.59
CA VAL A 88 12.66 0.53 -3.55
C VAL A 88 12.24 -0.11 -2.23
N LEU A 89 12.35 0.60 -1.11
CA LEU A 89 12.03 0.05 0.22
C LEU A 89 10.64 0.47 0.72
N THR A 90 10.27 1.75 0.58
CA THR A 90 9.02 2.27 1.16
C THR A 90 7.80 2.06 0.24
N LEU A 91 7.93 2.34 -1.05
CA LEU A 91 6.82 2.25 -2.01
C LEU A 91 6.22 0.83 -2.10
N PRO A 92 6.99 -0.28 -2.13
CA PRO A 92 6.42 -1.62 -2.13
C PRO A 92 5.51 -1.88 -0.94
N GLY A 93 5.86 -1.35 0.23
CA GLY A 93 5.01 -1.43 1.41
C GLY A 93 3.65 -0.76 1.22
N PHE A 94 3.61 0.41 0.60
CA PHE A 94 2.34 1.07 0.28
C PHE A 94 1.52 0.28 -0.73
N ILE A 95 2.16 -0.31 -1.73
CA ILE A 95 1.50 -1.19 -2.70
C ILE A 95 0.86 -2.38 -1.98
N GLN A 96 1.55 -3.01 -1.04
CA GLN A 96 1.01 -4.12 -0.24
C GLN A 96 -0.21 -3.70 0.57
N MET A 97 -0.19 -2.52 1.19
CA MET A 97 -1.34 -1.96 1.92
C MET A 97 -2.54 -1.71 0.99
N ILE A 98 -2.29 -1.16 -0.19
CA ILE A 98 -3.32 -0.94 -1.20
C ILE A 98 -3.94 -2.27 -1.64
N LEU A 99 -3.11 -3.29 -1.94
CA LEU A 99 -3.56 -4.61 -2.38
C LEU A 99 -4.49 -5.26 -1.33
N LEU A 100 -4.11 -5.25 -0.06
CA LEU A 100 -4.92 -5.80 1.02
C LEU A 100 -6.25 -5.04 1.18
N SER A 101 -6.18 -3.72 1.28
CA SER A 101 -7.36 -2.87 1.45
C SER A 101 -8.32 -3.02 0.28
N PHE A 102 -7.80 -3.04 -0.94
CA PHE A 102 -8.58 -3.20 -2.16
C PHE A 102 -9.29 -4.56 -2.21
N ALA A 103 -8.58 -5.65 -1.87
CA ALA A 103 -9.15 -6.99 -1.80
C ALA A 103 -10.28 -7.09 -0.77
N VAL A 104 -10.10 -6.53 0.43
CA VAL A 104 -11.12 -6.53 1.48
C VAL A 104 -12.38 -5.79 1.02
N HIS A 105 -12.22 -4.63 0.38
CA HIS A 105 -13.37 -3.85 -0.07
C HIS A 105 -14.13 -4.49 -1.23
N LEU A 106 -13.44 -5.22 -2.10
CA LEU A 106 -14.09 -6.02 -3.14
C LEU A 106 -14.92 -7.17 -2.56
N LEU A 107 -14.43 -7.80 -1.48
CA LEU A 107 -15.12 -8.92 -0.83
C LEU A 107 -16.34 -8.46 -0.02
N VAL A 108 -16.21 -7.38 0.73
CA VAL A 108 -17.26 -6.93 1.68
C VAL A 108 -18.38 -6.19 0.96
N ASN A 109 -18.13 -5.57 -0.19
CA ASN A 109 -19.10 -4.82 -1.01
C ASN A 109 -19.97 -3.80 -0.24
N ASN A 110 -19.51 -3.34 0.92
CA ASN A 110 -20.18 -2.35 1.77
C ASN A 110 -19.16 -1.35 2.29
N LYS A 111 -19.45 -0.04 2.15
CA LYS A 111 -18.53 1.04 2.54
C LYS A 111 -18.10 0.93 4.00
N PHE A 112 -19.05 0.93 4.91
CA PHE A 112 -18.76 0.90 6.34
C PHE A 112 -18.21 -0.46 6.80
N GLY A 113 -18.75 -1.54 6.25
CA GLY A 113 -18.26 -2.89 6.53
C GLY A 113 -16.82 -3.09 6.05
N GLY A 114 -16.48 -2.62 4.86
CA GLY A 114 -15.11 -2.70 4.32
C GLY A 114 -14.09 -1.95 5.19
N HIS A 115 -14.42 -0.73 5.65
CA HIS A 115 -13.58 0.01 6.60
C HIS A 115 -13.41 -0.74 7.92
N GLY A 116 -14.51 -1.22 8.50
CA GLY A 116 -14.49 -1.95 9.76
C GLY A 116 -13.62 -3.20 9.68
N VAL A 117 -13.83 -4.03 8.66
CA VAL A 117 -13.05 -5.26 8.48
C VAL A 117 -11.57 -4.96 8.23
N SER A 118 -11.24 -3.97 7.39
CA SER A 118 -9.84 -3.57 7.14
C SER A 118 -9.15 -3.07 8.41
N MET A 119 -9.84 -2.28 9.23
CA MET A 119 -9.33 -1.81 10.52
C MET A 119 -9.11 -2.97 11.49
N ILE A 120 -10.06 -3.90 11.59
CA ILE A 120 -9.93 -5.09 12.46
C ILE A 120 -8.73 -5.93 12.03
N ILE A 121 -8.57 -6.21 10.74
CA ILE A 121 -7.42 -6.96 10.23
C ILE A 121 -6.10 -6.27 10.64
N TRP A 122 -6.04 -4.95 10.50
CA TRP A 122 -4.83 -4.21 10.84
C TRP A 122 -4.53 -4.21 12.33
N VAL A 123 -5.54 -4.00 13.16
CA VAL A 123 -5.42 -4.07 14.62
C VAL A 123 -4.98 -5.48 15.05
N CYS A 124 -5.55 -6.53 14.46
CA CYS A 124 -5.14 -7.90 14.73
C CYS A 124 -3.68 -8.14 14.35
N LEU A 125 -3.23 -7.69 13.17
CA LEU A 125 -1.83 -7.82 12.74
C LEU A 125 -0.88 -7.06 13.69
N PHE A 126 -1.27 -5.85 14.12
CA PHE A 126 -0.50 -5.06 15.06
C PHE A 126 -0.38 -5.73 16.44
N LEU A 127 -1.50 -6.24 16.97
CA LEU A 127 -1.53 -6.91 18.26
C LEU A 127 -0.74 -8.22 18.23
N LEU A 128 -0.90 -9.06 17.20
CA LEU A 128 -0.13 -10.30 17.04
C LEU A 128 1.38 -10.03 17.07
N ARG A 129 1.80 -8.95 16.41
CA ARG A 129 3.20 -8.52 16.41
C ARG A 129 3.66 -8.04 17.80
N SER A 130 2.80 -7.32 18.52
CA SER A 130 3.11 -6.75 19.83
C SER A 130 3.23 -7.83 20.91
N PHE A 131 2.41 -8.87 20.85
CA PHE A 131 2.43 -9.97 21.83
C PHE A 131 3.60 -10.95 21.66
N GLY A 132 4.31 -10.91 20.51
CA GLY A 132 5.53 -11.68 20.29
C GLY A 132 5.37 -13.21 20.32
N GLU A 133 4.14 -13.71 20.24
CA GLU A 133 3.86 -15.16 20.34
C GLU A 133 4.22 -15.93 19.06
N MET A 134 4.53 -15.24 17.96
CA MET A 134 4.91 -15.85 16.69
C MET A 134 6.32 -15.43 16.28
N ASP A 135 7.29 -16.32 16.47
CA ASP A 135 8.69 -16.07 16.09
C ASP A 135 8.93 -16.07 14.57
N TYR A 136 7.94 -16.51 13.77
CA TYR A 136 8.11 -16.68 12.34
C TYR A 136 7.62 -15.46 11.54
N ASN A 137 8.56 -14.71 11.00
CA ASN A 137 8.34 -13.44 10.30
C ASN A 137 7.40 -13.52 9.08
N LEU A 138 7.28 -14.68 8.44
CA LEU A 138 6.41 -14.89 7.27
C LEU A 138 4.92 -15.02 7.61
N PHE A 139 4.52 -15.06 8.87
CA PHE A 139 3.10 -15.02 9.25
C PHE A 139 2.54 -13.60 9.37
N PHE A 140 3.43 -12.59 9.40
CA PHE A 140 3.00 -11.20 9.49
C PHE A 140 2.96 -10.56 8.11
N TYR A 141 1.76 -10.30 7.62
CA TYR A 141 1.58 -9.52 6.41
C TYR A 141 2.30 -8.18 6.51
N PHE A 142 2.99 -7.76 5.46
CA PHE A 142 3.73 -6.51 5.44
C PHE A 142 5.05 -6.50 6.25
N TYR A 143 5.48 -7.64 6.78
CA TYR A 143 6.77 -7.69 7.47
C TYR A 143 7.92 -7.65 6.47
N THR A 144 8.87 -6.76 6.74
CA THR A 144 10.17 -6.73 6.08
C THR A 144 11.28 -6.74 7.12
N PRO A 145 12.42 -7.41 6.90
CA PRO A 145 13.54 -7.43 7.83
C PRO A 145 14.03 -6.02 8.14
N ASN A 146 14.48 -5.78 9.36
CA ASN A 146 15.10 -4.51 9.71
C ASN A 146 16.41 -4.34 8.95
N TYR A 147 16.64 -3.15 8.43
CA TYR A 147 17.90 -2.79 7.76
C TYR A 147 18.56 -1.62 8.48
N ARG A 148 19.88 -1.51 8.32
CA ARG A 148 20.66 -0.36 8.78
C ARG A 148 21.40 0.24 7.59
N TRP A 149 21.29 1.54 7.47
CA TRP A 149 22.06 2.29 6.50
C TRP A 149 23.49 2.50 7.01
N SER A 150 24.49 2.30 6.15
CA SER A 150 25.89 2.59 6.43
C SER A 150 26.43 3.54 5.37
N ASP A 151 27.14 4.59 5.80
CA ASP A 151 27.75 5.56 4.89
C ASP A 151 28.79 4.93 3.96
N MET A 152 29.40 3.82 4.35
CA MET A 152 30.41 3.12 3.55
C MET A 152 29.83 2.11 2.54
N ASN A 153 28.74 1.45 2.88
CA ASN A 153 28.19 0.32 2.10
C ASN A 153 26.70 0.50 1.74
N GLY A 154 26.11 1.64 2.05
CA GLY A 154 24.68 1.87 1.85
C GLY A 154 23.84 0.84 2.62
N ILE A 155 22.90 0.19 1.94
CA ILE A 155 22.08 -0.90 2.48
C ILE A 155 22.84 -2.23 2.45
N GLY A 156 23.81 -2.38 1.53
CA GLY A 156 24.63 -3.58 1.40
C GLY A 156 23.80 -4.85 1.23
N HIS A 157 24.12 -5.88 2.03
CA HIS A 157 23.47 -7.19 1.97
C HIS A 157 22.00 -7.21 2.46
N PHE A 158 21.49 -6.12 3.04
CA PHE A 158 20.09 -6.05 3.49
C PHE A 158 19.11 -5.84 2.34
N LEU A 159 19.56 -5.37 1.17
CA LEU A 159 18.69 -5.09 0.03
C LEU A 159 18.04 -6.36 -0.53
N GLU A 160 18.80 -7.44 -0.68
CA GLU A 160 18.31 -8.69 -1.26
C GLU A 160 17.19 -9.33 -0.42
N PRO A 161 17.32 -9.53 0.90
CA PRO A 161 16.21 -9.99 1.73
C PRO A 161 14.98 -9.09 1.66
N GLN A 162 15.14 -7.76 1.65
CA GLN A 162 14.05 -6.79 1.54
C GLN A 162 13.25 -7.00 0.25
N LEU A 163 13.93 -7.18 -0.88
CA LEU A 163 13.30 -7.42 -2.18
C LEU A 163 12.52 -8.74 -2.19
N TRP A 164 13.08 -9.82 -1.63
CA TRP A 164 12.40 -11.11 -1.57
C TRP A 164 11.14 -11.06 -0.70
N PHE A 165 11.18 -10.43 0.47
CA PHE A 165 10.00 -10.25 1.33
C PHE A 165 8.94 -9.39 0.65
N ASN A 166 9.32 -8.29 0.01
CA ASN A 166 8.41 -7.44 -0.73
C ASN A 166 7.76 -8.19 -1.91
N PHE A 167 8.53 -8.97 -2.65
CA PHE A 167 8.01 -9.79 -3.74
C PHE A 167 7.00 -10.83 -3.25
N TYR A 168 7.30 -11.51 -2.15
CA TYR A 168 6.41 -12.48 -1.52
C TYR A 168 5.06 -11.84 -1.13
N TRP A 169 5.07 -10.72 -0.43
CA TRP A 169 3.86 -10.04 0.02
C TRP A 169 3.04 -9.42 -1.13
N ILE A 170 3.69 -8.85 -2.14
CA ILE A 170 3.01 -8.35 -3.33
C ILE A 170 2.35 -9.51 -4.09
N SER A 171 3.02 -10.63 -4.22
CA SER A 171 2.46 -11.82 -4.88
C SER A 171 1.23 -12.34 -4.13
N LEU A 172 1.28 -12.39 -2.81
CA LEU A 172 0.13 -12.76 -1.97
C LEU A 172 -1.01 -11.75 -2.13
N GLY A 173 -0.71 -10.45 -2.13
CA GLY A 173 -1.70 -9.40 -2.32
C GLY A 173 -2.38 -9.48 -3.70
N CYS A 174 -1.63 -9.76 -4.76
CA CYS A 174 -2.18 -9.99 -6.09
C CYS A 174 -3.10 -11.23 -6.11
N LEU A 175 -2.71 -12.31 -5.45
CA LEU A 175 -3.56 -13.50 -5.32
C LEU A 175 -4.87 -13.18 -4.59
N LEU A 176 -4.83 -12.40 -3.51
CA LEU A 176 -6.03 -11.96 -2.80
C LEU A 176 -6.96 -11.14 -3.69
N ILE A 177 -6.42 -10.25 -4.54
CA ILE A 177 -7.23 -9.49 -5.51
C ILE A 177 -7.88 -10.42 -6.53
N VAL A 178 -7.16 -11.42 -7.05
CA VAL A 178 -7.72 -12.38 -7.99
C VAL A 178 -8.88 -13.14 -7.34
N ILE A 179 -8.71 -13.61 -6.11
CA ILE A 179 -9.79 -14.26 -5.35
C ILE A 179 -10.97 -13.30 -5.16
N ALA A 180 -10.71 -12.08 -4.70
CA ALA A 180 -11.75 -11.09 -4.49
C ALA A 180 -12.51 -10.76 -5.78
N PHE A 181 -11.81 -10.72 -6.91
CA PHE A 181 -12.42 -10.51 -8.22
C PHE A 181 -13.38 -11.63 -8.64
N LEU A 182 -13.10 -12.88 -8.28
CA LEU A 182 -14.00 -14.02 -8.57
C LEU A 182 -15.32 -13.89 -7.82
N PHE A 183 -15.33 -13.25 -6.65
CA PHE A 183 -16.53 -13.02 -5.85
C PHE A 183 -17.20 -11.67 -6.13
N TYR A 184 -16.55 -10.80 -6.89
CA TYR A 184 -17.07 -9.48 -7.19
C TYR A 184 -18.20 -9.54 -8.20
N GLN A 185 -19.41 -9.14 -7.76
CA GLN A 185 -20.60 -9.01 -8.60
C GLN A 185 -20.89 -7.52 -8.84
N ARG A 186 -20.94 -7.12 -10.13
CA ARG A 186 -21.32 -5.78 -10.55
C ARG A 186 -22.83 -5.65 -10.50
N GLY A 187 -23.35 -4.60 -9.88
CA GLY A 187 -24.78 -4.27 -9.96
C GLY A 187 -25.69 -4.81 -8.87
N ILE A 188 -25.17 -5.20 -7.69
CA ILE A 188 -25.96 -5.51 -6.49
C ILE A 188 -25.88 -4.36 -5.50
#